data_2ad6abf396622a07563a9fc7e144d4d3
#
_entry.id   2ad6abf396622a07563a9fc7e144d4d3
#
_cell.length_a   1.000
_cell.length_b   1.000
_cell.length_c   1.000
_cell.angle_alpha   90.00
_cell.angle_beta   90.00
_cell.angle_gamma   90.00
#
_symmetry.space_group_name_H-M   'P 1'
#
loop_
_entity.id
_entity.type
_entity.pdbx_description
1 polymer ?
#
loop_
_entity_poly.entity_id
_entity_poly.type
_entity_poly.pdbx_seq_one_letter_code
_entity_poly.pdbx_strand_id
1 'polypeptide(L)'
;MKKFLAMLLAVVMVLSMVACFKQPAEDPNKGKDDPNQTETITNPDQINDEMTSEDGKYEIAFVTDVGQLKDKSFNQGTYDGVKLYAANNKLSYKYYQPANKDQATDDDRYEAMKAAVENGAKVVVCAGFMQEGALRMAAKEFPEVQFCHSTGTKAHTEGLANYHNAFAAIYEGRFLAGIAAG
;
A
#
# COMPACT_ATOMS: atom_id res chain seq x y z
N MET A 1 -58.33 20.22 -14.01
CA MET A 1 -57.90 19.98 -12.62
C MET A 1 -57.12 18.67 -12.43
N LYS A 2 -57.62 17.50 -12.88
CA LYS A 2 -56.90 16.19 -12.67
C LYS A 2 -55.51 16.12 -13.33
N LYS A 3 -55.32 16.71 -14.50
CA LYS A 3 -54.01 16.73 -15.21
C LYS A 3 -52.97 17.62 -14.54
N PHE A 4 -53.40 18.75 -13.91
CA PHE A 4 -52.55 19.64 -13.16
C PHE A 4 -52.07 19.03 -11.84
N LEU A 5 -52.90 18.26 -11.17
CA LEU A 5 -52.59 17.56 -9.93
C LEU A 5 -51.59 16.43 -10.18
N ALA A 6 -51.71 15.70 -11.29
CA ALA A 6 -50.75 14.67 -11.70
C ALA A 6 -49.36 15.26 -12.03
N MET A 7 -49.31 16.43 -12.66
CA MET A 7 -48.05 17.11 -12.98
C MET A 7 -47.35 17.67 -11.72
N LEU A 8 -48.14 18.17 -10.75
CA LEU A 8 -47.61 18.61 -9.46
C LEU A 8 -47.02 17.46 -8.63
N LEU A 9 -47.70 16.29 -8.63
CA LEU A 9 -47.21 15.07 -7.95
C LEU A 9 -45.92 14.54 -8.58
N ALA A 10 -45.79 14.59 -9.90
CA ALA A 10 -44.56 14.17 -10.58
C ALA A 10 -43.35 15.09 -10.24
N VAL A 11 -43.57 16.40 -10.14
CA VAL A 11 -42.53 17.36 -9.75
C VAL A 11 -42.08 17.16 -8.31
N VAL A 12 -43.04 16.84 -7.40
CA VAL A 12 -42.69 16.56 -5.98
C VAL A 12 -41.90 15.25 -5.86
N MET A 13 -42.21 14.22 -6.66
CA MET A 13 -41.42 12.97 -6.65
C MET A 13 -40.00 13.15 -7.20
N VAL A 14 -39.79 14.00 -8.19
CA VAL A 14 -38.43 14.29 -8.72
C VAL A 14 -37.61 15.09 -7.73
N LEU A 15 -38.23 16.01 -6.99
CA LEU A 15 -37.53 16.80 -5.94
C LEU A 15 -37.18 15.95 -4.70
N SER A 16 -37.89 14.88 -4.41
CA SER A 16 -37.58 13.99 -3.28
C SER A 16 -36.43 13.02 -3.56
N MET A 17 -36.09 12.75 -4.83
CA MET A 17 -34.94 11.90 -5.18
C MET A 17 -33.60 12.62 -5.07
N VAL A 18 -33.57 13.94 -5.03
CA VAL A 18 -32.34 14.72 -4.87
C VAL A 18 -31.87 14.79 -3.43
N ALA A 19 -32.74 14.48 -2.46
CA ALA A 19 -32.40 14.55 -1.03
C ALA A 19 -31.70 13.31 -0.47
N CYS A 20 -31.52 12.24 -1.25
CA CYS A 20 -30.85 11.00 -0.83
C CYS A 20 -29.42 10.82 -1.34
N PHE A 21 -28.86 11.79 -2.05
CA PHE A 21 -27.40 11.83 -2.24
C PHE A 21 -26.80 12.46 -0.98
N LYS A 22 -26.62 11.65 0.06
CA LYS A 22 -25.73 12.00 1.15
C LYS A 22 -24.34 12.16 0.52
N GLN A 23 -23.89 13.40 0.38
CA GLN A 23 -22.47 13.67 0.30
C GLN A 23 -21.77 12.90 1.42
N PRO A 24 -20.60 12.25 1.14
CA PRO A 24 -19.78 11.73 2.22
C PRO A 24 -19.64 12.84 3.25
N ALA A 25 -19.84 12.50 4.52
CA ALA A 25 -19.69 13.47 5.61
C ALA A 25 -18.30 14.11 5.44
N GLU A 26 -18.26 15.43 5.27
CA GLU A 26 -17.01 16.17 5.34
C GLU A 26 -16.39 15.87 6.69
N ASP A 27 -15.14 15.42 6.66
CA ASP A 27 -14.32 15.23 7.84
C ASP A 27 -14.31 16.55 8.61
N PRO A 28 -14.83 16.59 9.88
CA PRO A 28 -14.86 17.83 10.66
C PRO A 28 -13.47 18.39 10.95
N ASN A 29 -12.40 17.69 10.54
CA ASN A 29 -11.02 18.14 10.63
C ASN A 29 -10.49 18.77 9.33
N LYS A 30 -11.32 18.88 8.28
CA LYS A 30 -10.96 19.57 7.04
C LYS A 30 -11.18 21.07 7.22
N GLY A 31 -10.10 21.75 7.59
CA GLY A 31 -10.08 23.22 7.45
C GLY A 31 -9.63 23.97 8.70
N LYS A 32 -8.34 24.03 8.86
CA LYS A 32 -7.68 25.33 9.16
C LYS A 32 -6.48 25.35 8.25
N ASP A 33 -6.51 26.23 7.25
CA ASP A 33 -5.36 26.54 6.43
C ASP A 33 -4.25 27.05 7.35
N ASP A 34 -3.41 26.14 7.82
CA ASP A 34 -2.12 26.44 8.40
C ASP A 34 -1.19 26.73 7.23
N PRO A 35 -0.70 27.97 7.05
CA PRO A 35 0.19 28.31 5.95
C PRO A 35 1.50 27.55 5.95
N ASN A 36 1.69 26.60 6.87
CA ASN A 36 2.85 25.76 6.99
C ASN A 36 2.55 24.27 6.73
N GLN A 37 1.33 23.89 6.27
CA GLN A 37 1.05 22.54 5.83
C GLN A 37 1.67 22.31 4.46
N THR A 38 2.75 21.55 4.42
CA THR A 38 3.22 20.92 3.21
C THR A 38 2.07 20.06 2.67
N GLU A 39 1.59 20.35 1.46
CA GLU A 39 0.51 19.57 0.84
C GLU A 39 0.86 18.08 0.87
N THR A 40 0.01 17.29 1.50
CA THR A 40 0.19 15.84 1.54
C THR A 40 -0.08 15.25 0.16
N ILE A 41 0.91 14.61 -0.41
CA ILE A 41 0.76 13.89 -1.68
C ILE A 41 -0.11 12.67 -1.43
N THR A 42 -1.21 12.56 -2.16
CA THR A 42 -2.18 11.45 -2.02
C THR A 42 -2.24 10.55 -3.25
N ASN A 43 -1.70 11.00 -4.38
CA ASN A 43 -1.67 10.24 -5.63
C ASN A 43 -0.26 9.68 -5.88
N PRO A 44 -0.05 8.35 -5.83
CA PRO A 44 1.24 7.73 -6.07
C PRO A 44 1.75 7.91 -7.51
N ASP A 45 0.87 8.17 -8.48
CA ASP A 45 1.26 8.40 -9.88
C ASP A 45 2.03 9.71 -10.07
N GLN A 46 1.98 10.62 -9.10
CA GLN A 46 2.76 11.86 -9.08
C GLN A 46 4.20 11.64 -8.58
N ILE A 47 4.50 10.46 -8.10
CA ILE A 47 5.80 10.11 -7.52
C ILE A 47 6.51 9.12 -8.45
N ASN A 48 7.75 9.42 -8.83
CA ASN A 48 8.53 8.52 -9.67
C ASN A 48 8.74 7.16 -9.01
N ASP A 49 8.74 6.09 -9.80
CA ASP A 49 9.05 4.75 -9.30
C ASP A 49 10.53 4.61 -8.88
N GLU A 50 11.39 5.41 -9.46
CA GLU A 50 12.82 5.47 -9.14
C GLU A 50 13.19 6.88 -8.68
N MET A 51 13.99 6.96 -7.63
CA MET A 51 14.61 8.20 -7.22
C MET A 51 16.13 8.03 -7.14
N THR A 52 16.85 9.13 -7.28
CA THR A 52 18.28 9.16 -7.04
C THR A 52 18.53 9.78 -5.67
N SER A 53 19.17 9.03 -4.79
CA SER A 53 19.62 9.52 -3.49
C SER A 53 20.94 10.24 -3.64
N GLU A 54 21.13 11.36 -2.94
CA GLU A 54 22.35 12.18 -3.00
C GLU A 54 23.59 11.44 -2.47
N ASP A 55 23.41 10.58 -1.47
CA ASP A 55 24.48 9.79 -0.84
C ASP A 55 24.52 8.34 -1.34
N GLY A 56 23.67 7.98 -2.31
CA GLY A 56 23.55 6.64 -2.86
C GLY A 56 22.86 5.65 -1.92
N LYS A 57 22.32 6.11 -0.78
CA LYS A 57 21.62 5.27 0.19
C LYS A 57 20.12 5.47 0.09
N TYR A 58 19.37 4.44 0.43
CA TYR A 58 17.91 4.42 0.36
C TYR A 58 17.33 3.90 1.67
N GLU A 59 16.69 4.78 2.42
CA GLU A 59 16.20 4.49 3.77
C GLU A 59 15.06 3.49 3.81
N ILE A 60 14.22 3.49 2.76
CA ILE A 60 13.12 2.53 2.61
C ILE A 60 13.33 1.73 1.33
N ALA A 61 13.34 0.42 1.46
CA ALA A 61 13.38 -0.49 0.35
C ALA A 61 12.06 -1.25 0.19
N PHE A 62 11.71 -1.55 -1.05
CA PHE A 62 10.66 -2.50 -1.38
C PHE A 62 11.27 -3.66 -2.17
N VAL A 63 10.95 -4.89 -1.81
CA VAL A 63 11.41 -6.07 -2.53
C VAL A 63 10.19 -6.79 -3.13
N THR A 64 10.18 -6.94 -4.47
CA THR A 64 9.12 -7.67 -5.18
C THR A 64 9.23 -9.17 -4.91
N ASP A 65 8.09 -9.89 -4.98
CA ASP A 65 8.09 -11.34 -4.77
C ASP A 65 8.57 -12.14 -5.98
N VAL A 66 7.92 -12.01 -7.11
CA VAL A 66 8.20 -12.83 -8.31
C VAL A 66 8.30 -12.06 -9.61
N GLY A 67 7.90 -10.87 -9.69
CA GLY A 67 7.71 -10.36 -11.02
C GLY A 67 7.86 -8.88 -11.21
N GLN A 68 6.86 -8.34 -11.84
CA GLN A 68 6.86 -6.95 -12.24
C GLN A 68 6.39 -6.07 -11.09
N LEU A 69 7.05 -4.94 -10.92
CA LEU A 69 6.63 -3.93 -9.97
C LEU A 69 5.19 -3.44 -10.25
N LYS A 70 4.87 -3.22 -11.53
CA LYS A 70 3.54 -2.75 -11.97
C LYS A 70 2.63 -3.91 -12.37
N ASP A 71 2.31 -4.74 -11.41
CA ASP A 71 1.49 -5.95 -11.57
C ASP A 71 -0.01 -5.70 -11.41
N LYS A 72 -0.43 -4.45 -11.12
CA LYS A 72 -1.79 -4.07 -10.75
C LYS A 72 -2.35 -4.90 -9.59
N SER A 73 -1.49 -5.35 -8.69
CA SER A 73 -1.77 -6.24 -7.59
C SER A 73 -0.94 -5.86 -6.36
N PHE A 74 -0.44 -6.87 -5.62
CA PHE A 74 0.26 -6.68 -4.34
C PHE A 74 1.55 -5.87 -4.47
N ASN A 75 2.39 -6.12 -5.49
CA ASN A 75 3.65 -5.41 -5.64
C ASN A 75 3.39 -3.92 -5.90
N GLN A 76 2.57 -3.60 -6.88
CA GLN A 76 2.26 -2.20 -7.22
C GLN A 76 1.61 -1.49 -6.04
N GLY A 77 0.54 -2.04 -5.46
CA GLY A 77 -0.18 -1.39 -4.37
C GLY A 77 0.68 -1.16 -3.13
N THR A 78 1.55 -2.12 -2.79
CA THR A 78 2.46 -1.98 -1.65
C THR A 78 3.54 -0.94 -1.94
N TYR A 79 4.11 -0.94 -3.14
CA TYR A 79 5.14 0.04 -3.51
C TYR A 79 4.57 1.46 -3.64
N ASP A 80 3.36 1.61 -4.13
CA ASP A 80 2.67 2.90 -4.16
C ASP A 80 2.49 3.48 -2.75
N GLY A 81 2.19 2.63 -1.77
CA GLY A 81 2.18 3.00 -0.36
C GLY A 81 3.56 3.42 0.17
N VAL A 82 4.62 2.69 -0.21
CA VAL A 82 6.00 3.05 0.14
C VAL A 82 6.38 4.41 -0.43
N LYS A 83 6.10 4.67 -1.70
CA LYS A 83 6.38 5.96 -2.36
C LYS A 83 5.64 7.12 -1.67
N LEU A 84 4.35 6.94 -1.41
CA LEU A 84 3.55 7.95 -0.72
C LEU A 84 4.10 8.27 0.66
N TYR A 85 4.42 7.25 1.45
CA TYR A 85 4.99 7.44 2.77
C TYR A 85 6.35 8.14 2.70
N ALA A 86 7.24 7.68 1.83
CA ALA A 86 8.57 8.22 1.67
C ALA A 86 8.54 9.69 1.22
N ALA A 87 7.75 10.02 0.20
CA ALA A 87 7.63 11.37 -0.33
C ALA A 87 7.09 12.35 0.73
N ASN A 88 6.04 11.95 1.46
CA ASN A 88 5.45 12.80 2.49
C ASN A 88 6.36 12.99 3.72
N ASN A 89 7.29 12.07 3.95
CA ASN A 89 8.25 12.14 5.06
C ASN A 89 9.67 12.54 4.62
N LYS A 90 9.88 12.88 3.34
CA LYS A 90 11.18 13.27 2.77
C LYS A 90 12.25 12.20 2.97
N LEU A 91 11.87 10.93 2.83
CA LEU A 91 12.75 9.78 2.93
C LEU A 91 13.14 9.28 1.54
N SER A 92 14.34 8.72 1.43
CA SER A 92 14.78 8.07 0.20
C SER A 92 14.21 6.65 0.10
N TYR A 93 13.87 6.24 -1.14
CA TYR A 93 13.26 4.93 -1.39
C TYR A 93 13.79 4.29 -2.67
N LYS A 94 13.80 2.96 -2.69
CA LYS A 94 14.16 2.17 -3.87
C LYS A 94 13.45 0.82 -3.85
N TYR A 95 13.14 0.29 -5.04
CA TYR A 95 12.70 -1.09 -5.16
C TYR A 95 13.82 -2.01 -5.66
N TYR A 96 13.72 -3.28 -5.29
CA TYR A 96 14.63 -4.35 -5.66
C TYR A 96 13.83 -5.51 -6.20
N GLN A 97 14.36 -6.17 -7.21
CA GLN A 97 13.78 -7.41 -7.73
C GLN A 97 14.77 -8.55 -7.45
N PRO A 98 14.28 -9.70 -6.97
CA PRO A 98 15.12 -10.87 -6.82
C PRO A 98 15.62 -11.36 -8.19
N ALA A 99 16.80 -11.95 -8.21
CA ALA A 99 17.27 -12.68 -9.37
C ALA A 99 16.25 -13.78 -9.74
N ASN A 100 16.28 -14.22 -11.00
CA ASN A 100 15.40 -15.26 -11.52
C ASN A 100 13.88 -14.93 -11.51
N LYS A 101 13.49 -13.74 -11.10
CA LYS A 101 12.11 -13.20 -11.18
C LYS A 101 11.05 -14.21 -10.71
N ASP A 102 10.24 -14.74 -11.63
CA ASP A 102 9.18 -15.72 -11.36
C ASP A 102 9.69 -17.11 -10.95
N GLN A 103 10.97 -17.39 -11.17
CA GLN A 103 11.68 -18.58 -10.69
C GLN A 103 12.52 -18.31 -9.43
N ALA A 104 12.37 -17.14 -8.81
CA ALA A 104 13.14 -16.77 -7.64
C ALA A 104 12.94 -17.75 -6.48
N THR A 105 14.03 -18.13 -5.86
CA THR A 105 14.08 -18.92 -4.63
C THR A 105 14.03 -18.01 -3.39
N ASP A 106 13.93 -18.58 -2.21
CA ASP A 106 14.08 -17.83 -0.96
C ASP A 106 15.44 -17.15 -0.86
N ASP A 107 16.50 -17.83 -1.35
CA ASP A 107 17.85 -17.24 -1.38
C ASP A 107 17.92 -16.04 -2.33
N ASP A 108 17.31 -16.12 -3.52
CA ASP A 108 17.27 -14.98 -4.46
C ASP A 108 16.57 -13.75 -3.83
N ARG A 109 15.47 -13.99 -3.11
CA ARG A 109 14.74 -12.92 -2.42
C ARG A 109 15.53 -12.37 -1.23
N TYR A 110 16.18 -13.26 -0.47
CA TYR A 110 17.05 -12.87 0.62
C TYR A 110 18.22 -12.01 0.11
N GLU A 111 18.89 -12.38 -0.96
CA GLU A 111 19.99 -11.59 -1.55
C GLU A 111 19.49 -10.19 -2.01
N ALA A 112 18.28 -10.08 -2.54
CA ALA A 112 17.69 -8.79 -2.85
C ALA A 112 17.42 -7.94 -1.60
N MET A 113 16.97 -8.54 -0.49
CA MET A 113 16.81 -7.85 0.79
C MET A 113 18.14 -7.42 1.38
N LYS A 114 19.15 -8.28 1.31
CA LYS A 114 20.52 -7.98 1.75
C LYS A 114 21.10 -6.81 0.97
N ALA A 115 20.97 -6.81 -0.35
CA ALA A 115 21.40 -5.68 -1.18
C ALA A 115 20.69 -4.38 -0.80
N ALA A 116 19.42 -4.43 -0.43
CA ALA A 116 18.71 -3.28 0.07
C ALA A 116 19.30 -2.75 1.39
N VAL A 117 19.62 -3.64 2.32
CA VAL A 117 20.25 -3.29 3.61
C VAL A 117 21.64 -2.70 3.39
N GLU A 118 22.46 -3.31 2.55
CA GLU A 118 23.79 -2.81 2.19
C GLU A 118 23.75 -1.41 1.54
N ASN A 119 22.65 -1.11 0.81
CA ASN A 119 22.37 0.21 0.26
C ASN A 119 21.71 1.18 1.27
N GLY A 120 21.68 0.84 2.55
CA GLY A 120 21.29 1.74 3.63
C GLY A 120 19.83 1.64 4.08
N ALA A 121 19.08 0.61 3.64
CA ALA A 121 17.69 0.45 4.07
C ALA A 121 17.59 0.22 5.58
N LYS A 122 16.77 1.04 6.23
CA LYS A 122 16.36 0.89 7.63
C LYS A 122 15.03 0.15 7.73
N VAL A 123 14.24 0.22 6.67
CA VAL A 123 12.96 -0.47 6.53
C VAL A 123 12.93 -1.19 5.18
N VAL A 124 12.66 -2.48 5.21
CA VAL A 124 12.44 -3.30 4.01
C VAL A 124 11.00 -3.76 3.98
N VAL A 125 10.27 -3.37 2.95
CA VAL A 125 8.86 -3.71 2.75
C VAL A 125 8.73 -4.76 1.66
N CYS A 126 7.93 -5.77 1.90
CA CYS A 126 7.69 -6.87 0.98
C CYS A 126 6.22 -7.17 0.83
N ALA A 127 5.83 -7.64 -0.34
CA ALA A 127 4.49 -8.13 -0.64
C ALA A 127 4.54 -9.57 -1.16
N GLY A 128 3.47 -10.32 -0.93
CA GLY A 128 3.37 -11.69 -1.43
C GLY A 128 3.81 -12.75 -0.41
N PHE A 129 3.06 -13.86 -0.38
CA PHE A 129 3.27 -14.96 0.57
C PHE A 129 4.61 -15.70 0.36
N MET A 130 5.21 -15.57 -0.83
CA MET A 130 6.49 -16.21 -1.15
C MET A 130 7.69 -15.52 -0.50
N GLN A 131 7.49 -14.39 0.18
CA GLN A 131 8.57 -13.65 0.83
C GLN A 131 8.95 -14.18 2.21
N GLU A 132 8.12 -15.06 2.80
CA GLU A 132 8.25 -15.46 4.21
C GLU A 132 9.61 -16.04 4.57
N GLY A 133 10.09 -17.00 3.79
CA GLY A 133 11.37 -17.66 4.03
C GLY A 133 12.53 -16.67 4.05
N ALA A 134 12.61 -15.87 2.99
CA ALA A 134 13.63 -14.83 2.85
C ALA A 134 13.56 -13.75 3.94
N LEU A 135 12.35 -13.30 4.29
CA LEU A 135 12.14 -12.31 5.36
C LEU A 135 12.62 -12.83 6.72
N ARG A 136 12.37 -14.11 7.02
CA ARG A 136 12.84 -14.71 8.26
C ARG A 136 14.37 -14.85 8.30
N MET A 137 15.00 -15.11 7.16
CA MET A 137 16.47 -15.13 7.05
C MET A 137 17.03 -13.72 7.28
N ALA A 138 16.54 -12.74 6.55
CA ALA A 138 16.99 -11.36 6.63
C ALA A 138 16.73 -10.72 8.02
N ALA A 139 15.56 -10.95 8.62
CA ALA A 139 15.25 -10.41 9.94
C ALA A 139 16.14 -10.96 11.05
N LYS A 140 16.62 -12.20 10.92
CA LYS A 140 17.60 -12.77 11.87
C LYS A 140 18.99 -12.20 11.70
N GLU A 141 19.41 -11.97 10.46
CA GLU A 141 20.77 -11.49 10.15
C GLU A 141 20.93 -10.01 10.42
N PHE A 142 19.86 -9.21 10.16
CA PHE A 142 19.87 -7.75 10.30
C PHE A 142 18.90 -7.28 11.39
N PRO A 143 19.19 -7.51 12.67
CA PRO A 143 18.25 -7.20 13.76
C PRO A 143 17.95 -5.71 13.93
N GLU A 144 18.79 -4.83 13.38
CA GLU A 144 18.60 -3.37 13.40
C GLU A 144 17.70 -2.85 12.29
N VAL A 145 17.38 -3.68 11.28
CA VAL A 145 16.50 -3.32 10.15
C VAL A 145 15.10 -3.81 10.44
N GLN A 146 14.10 -2.98 10.12
CA GLN A 146 12.70 -3.34 10.26
C GLN A 146 12.18 -3.97 8.96
N PHE A 147 11.58 -5.12 9.05
CA PHE A 147 10.99 -5.85 7.93
C PHE A 147 9.47 -5.83 8.01
N CYS A 148 8.81 -5.34 6.97
CA CYS A 148 7.35 -5.24 6.88
C CYS A 148 6.83 -6.14 5.77
N HIS A 149 5.87 -7.00 6.08
CA HIS A 149 5.26 -7.95 5.15
C HIS A 149 3.77 -7.67 4.99
N SER A 150 3.32 -7.28 3.80
CA SER A 150 1.92 -6.88 3.59
C SER A 150 0.93 -8.04 3.52
N THR A 151 1.41 -9.28 3.43
CA THR A 151 0.57 -10.48 3.32
C THR A 151 0.94 -11.59 4.32
N GLY A 152 1.80 -11.26 5.28
CA GLY A 152 2.24 -12.20 6.30
C GLY A 152 1.15 -12.51 7.33
N THR A 153 1.35 -13.57 8.09
CA THR A 153 0.52 -13.93 9.24
C THR A 153 1.29 -13.78 10.55
N LYS A 154 0.58 -13.75 11.68
CA LYS A 154 1.23 -13.63 12.99
C LYS A 154 2.26 -14.74 13.25
N ALA A 155 2.02 -15.95 12.76
CA ALA A 155 2.94 -17.08 12.92
C ALA A 155 4.30 -16.82 12.25
N HIS A 156 4.32 -16.04 11.17
CA HIS A 156 5.55 -15.72 10.44
C HIS A 156 6.50 -14.81 11.21
N THR A 157 5.99 -13.98 12.11
CA THR A 157 6.78 -13.03 12.91
C THR A 157 7.24 -13.60 14.25
N GLU A 158 6.84 -14.83 14.61
CA GLU A 158 7.15 -15.40 15.91
C GLU A 158 8.66 -15.47 16.15
N GLY A 159 9.07 -14.91 17.28
CA GLY A 159 10.48 -14.87 17.70
C GLY A 159 11.34 -13.81 17.00
N LEU A 160 10.75 -12.92 16.18
CA LEU A 160 11.45 -11.87 15.46
C LEU A 160 10.83 -10.50 15.80
N ALA A 161 11.54 -9.71 16.60
CA ALA A 161 11.05 -8.40 17.07
C ALA A 161 11.02 -7.34 15.96
N ASN A 162 11.82 -7.52 14.91
CA ASN A 162 11.99 -6.62 13.78
C ASN A 162 11.26 -7.09 12.51
N TYR A 163 10.40 -8.12 12.61
CA TYR A 163 9.57 -8.58 11.50
C TYR A 163 8.10 -8.31 11.81
N HIS A 164 7.50 -7.43 11.04
CA HIS A 164 6.13 -6.97 11.20
C HIS A 164 5.26 -7.41 10.04
N ASN A 165 4.00 -7.73 10.34
CA ASN A 165 3.05 -8.04 9.29
C ASN A 165 1.84 -7.09 9.28
N ALA A 166 1.37 -6.73 8.09
CA ALA A 166 0.10 -6.08 7.86
C ALA A 166 -0.78 -7.04 7.06
N PHE A 167 -1.78 -7.62 7.71
CA PHE A 167 -2.70 -8.55 7.08
C PHE A 167 -4.08 -7.90 6.94
N ALA A 168 -4.51 -7.69 5.70
CA ALA A 168 -5.86 -7.25 5.42
C ALA A 168 -6.85 -8.41 5.52
N ALA A 169 -8.05 -8.15 6.02
CA ALA A 169 -9.14 -9.13 6.08
C ALA A 169 -9.75 -9.39 4.70
N ILE A 170 -8.93 -9.89 3.78
CA ILE A 170 -9.30 -10.12 2.36
C ILE A 170 -10.50 -11.06 2.23
N TYR A 171 -10.66 -12.00 3.17
CA TYR A 171 -11.80 -12.92 3.19
C TYR A 171 -13.14 -12.19 3.37
N GLU A 172 -13.19 -11.09 4.10
CA GLU A 172 -14.39 -10.26 4.26
C GLU A 172 -14.76 -9.61 2.94
N GLY A 173 -13.80 -9.02 2.23
CA GLY A 173 -13.99 -8.43 0.91
C GLY A 173 -14.45 -9.47 -0.11
N ARG A 174 -13.87 -10.68 -0.08
CA ARG A 174 -14.29 -11.78 -0.97
C ARG A 174 -15.71 -12.27 -0.67
N PHE A 175 -16.08 -12.33 0.60
CA PHE A 175 -17.45 -12.68 1.01
C PHE A 175 -18.46 -11.65 0.47
N LEU A 176 -18.19 -10.36 0.64
CA LEU A 176 -19.05 -9.29 0.11
C LEU A 176 -19.13 -9.31 -1.42
N ALA A 177 -18.02 -9.54 -2.10
CA ALA A 177 -17.97 -9.67 -3.55
C ALA A 177 -18.78 -10.89 -4.03
N GLY A 178 -18.73 -12.02 -3.30
CA GLY A 178 -19.52 -13.20 -3.58
C GLY A 178 -21.04 -12.94 -3.47
N ILE A 179 -21.46 -12.21 -2.43
CA ILE A 179 -22.86 -11.79 -2.29
C ILE A 179 -23.30 -10.89 -3.45
N ALA A 180 -22.44 -9.95 -3.87
CA ALA A 180 -22.77 -9.03 -4.95
C ALA A 180 -22.81 -9.70 -6.34
N ALA A 181 -22.11 -10.81 -6.51
CA ALA A 181 -22.04 -11.55 -7.76
C ALA A 181 -23.21 -12.55 -7.94
N GLY A 182 -24.02 -12.79 -6.90
CA GLY A 182 -25.21 -13.67 -6.95
C GLY A 182 -24.94 -15.06 -6.55
#